data_e81065e5046e10dcf26f55379240a8e3
#
_entry.id   e81065e5046e10dcf26f55379240a8e3
#
_cell.length_a   1.000
_cell.length_b   1.000
_cell.length_c   1.000
_cell.angle_alpha   90.00
_cell.angle_beta   90.00
_cell.angle_gamma   90.00
#
_symmetry.space_group_name_H-M   'P 1'
#
loop_
_entity.id
_entity.type
_entity.pdbx_description
1 polymer ?
#
loop_
_entity_poly.entity_id
_entity_poly.type
_entity_poly.pdbx_seq_one_letter_code
_entity_poly.pdbx_strand_id
1 'polypeptide(L)'
;IEKTWNDELAELKDITLSGAKITGGSYAGALAGKVTGSGNHPVKITGCQVYLSEAEGDLAGRDENHIWISGSKYTGGLIGHTSGNIVITDSFAATVAGTSDSEYTGGLVGYAEGTLELKNSYADCYLYGKNAGGLAGSAKDGCRISITDCYSAGYITATDKAAGFVPEKAEIMNNSYSAVAYIEKNNKYADKVYATAAAKGTLSEVYY
;
A
#
# COMPACT_ATOMS: atom_id res chain seq x y z
N ILE A 1 8.45 -4.20 -13.92
CA ILE A 1 9.81 -3.81 -14.36
C ILE A 1 10.73 -4.95 -13.97
N GLU A 2 11.33 -5.61 -14.96
CA GLU A 2 12.41 -6.57 -14.76
C GLU A 2 13.74 -5.88 -15.02
N LYS A 3 14.68 -5.99 -14.09
CA LYS A 3 16.03 -5.48 -14.26
C LYS A 3 16.84 -6.51 -15.05
N THR A 4 17.35 -6.12 -16.20
CA THR A 4 18.41 -6.83 -16.92
C THR A 4 19.79 -6.40 -16.41
N TRP A 5 20.68 -7.35 -16.32
CA TRP A 5 22.05 -7.39 -15.86
C TRP A 5 22.95 -6.17 -16.21
N ASN A 6 22.86 -5.09 -15.51
CA ASN A 6 23.94 -4.11 -15.35
C ASN A 6 23.84 -3.61 -13.91
N ASP A 7 24.93 -3.30 -13.23
CA ASP A 7 25.01 -2.88 -11.83
C ASP A 7 24.26 -1.57 -11.49
N GLU A 8 23.40 -1.11 -12.36
CA GLU A 8 22.55 0.06 -12.14
C GLU A 8 21.35 -0.31 -11.29
N LEU A 9 21.14 0.45 -10.24
CA LEU A 9 19.95 0.35 -9.39
C LEU A 9 18.70 0.63 -10.23
N ALA A 10 17.75 -0.31 -10.25
CA ALA A 10 16.45 -0.01 -10.82
C ALA A 10 15.72 0.96 -9.87
N GLU A 11 15.38 2.14 -10.35
CA GLU A 11 14.71 3.17 -9.58
C GLU A 11 13.52 3.76 -10.35
N LEU A 12 12.40 3.93 -9.64
CA LEU A 12 11.31 4.81 -10.03
C LEU A 12 11.42 6.04 -9.13
N LYS A 13 11.65 7.20 -9.72
CA LYS A 13 11.96 8.39 -8.94
C LYS A 13 11.16 9.60 -9.40
N ASP A 14 10.70 10.39 -8.42
CA ASP A 14 10.05 11.69 -8.63
C ASP A 14 8.90 11.64 -9.65
N ILE A 15 8.11 10.56 -9.60
CA ILE A 15 6.95 10.38 -10.49
C ILE A 15 5.71 10.89 -9.79
N THR A 16 5.01 11.80 -10.44
CA THR A 16 3.72 12.30 -9.98
C THR A 16 2.62 11.84 -10.93
N LEU A 17 1.58 11.24 -10.37
CA LEU A 17 0.35 10.87 -11.09
C LEU A 17 -0.86 11.47 -10.40
N SER A 18 -1.69 12.15 -11.17
CA SER A 18 -2.95 12.71 -10.69
C SER A 18 -4.10 12.42 -11.66
N GLY A 19 -5.31 12.27 -11.13
CA GLY A 19 -6.54 12.21 -11.93
C GLY A 19 -6.59 11.05 -12.93
N ALA A 20 -6.38 9.80 -12.51
CA ALA A 20 -6.38 8.65 -13.41
C ALA A 20 -7.35 7.54 -12.95
N LYS A 21 -7.90 6.81 -13.92
CA LYS A 21 -8.61 5.56 -13.70
C LYS A 21 -7.78 4.41 -14.24
N ILE A 22 -7.38 3.50 -13.38
CA ILE A 22 -6.50 2.38 -13.69
C ILE A 22 -7.26 1.09 -13.46
N THR A 23 -7.39 0.28 -14.50
CA THR A 23 -7.99 -1.05 -14.41
C THR A 23 -6.95 -2.07 -14.83
N GLY A 24 -6.56 -2.93 -13.90
CA GLY A 24 -5.67 -4.05 -14.13
C GLY A 24 -6.42 -5.39 -14.04
N GLY A 25 -5.81 -6.44 -14.55
CA GLY A 25 -6.29 -7.81 -14.31
C GLY A 25 -5.89 -8.26 -12.89
N SER A 26 -4.88 -9.15 -12.82
CA SER A 26 -4.41 -9.68 -11.53
C SER A 26 -3.56 -8.67 -10.73
N TYR A 27 -2.96 -7.68 -11.39
CA TYR A 27 -2.05 -6.73 -10.76
C TYR A 27 -2.42 -5.31 -11.16
N ALA A 28 -2.72 -4.45 -10.22
CA ALA A 28 -3.04 -3.06 -10.46
C ALA A 28 -2.34 -2.13 -9.46
N GLY A 29 -1.69 -1.12 -9.95
CA GLY A 29 -1.05 -0.07 -9.17
C GLY A 29 -0.82 1.16 -10.02
N ALA A 30 -0.82 2.34 -9.41
CA ALA A 30 -0.71 3.59 -10.16
C ALA A 30 0.65 3.74 -10.87
N LEU A 31 1.73 3.29 -10.26
CA LEU A 31 3.06 3.32 -10.87
C LEU A 31 3.37 2.03 -11.63
N ALA A 32 3.00 0.89 -11.04
CA ALA A 32 3.26 -0.42 -11.67
C ALA A 32 2.30 -1.48 -11.15
N GLY A 33 1.83 -2.36 -12.04
CA GLY A 33 1.08 -3.55 -11.63
C GLY A 33 1.96 -4.53 -10.85
N LYS A 34 3.22 -4.74 -11.30
CA LYS A 34 4.19 -5.62 -10.63
C LYS A 34 5.60 -5.04 -10.70
N VAL A 35 6.33 -5.16 -9.59
CA VAL A 35 7.75 -4.82 -9.47
C VAL A 35 8.52 -6.01 -8.92
N THR A 36 9.62 -6.37 -9.57
CA THR A 36 10.49 -7.47 -9.14
C THR A 36 11.90 -6.97 -8.92
N GLY A 37 12.40 -7.10 -7.70
CA GLY A 37 13.80 -6.83 -7.34
C GLY A 37 14.64 -8.12 -7.32
N SER A 38 15.93 -8.00 -7.50
CA SER A 38 16.88 -9.09 -7.31
C SER A 38 17.40 -9.14 -5.86
N GLY A 39 17.93 -10.30 -5.44
CA GLY A 39 18.34 -10.51 -4.04
C GLY A 39 19.41 -9.53 -3.53
N ASN A 40 20.32 -9.08 -4.40
CA ASN A 40 21.46 -8.24 -3.99
C ASN A 40 21.26 -6.74 -4.31
N HIS A 41 20.28 -6.40 -5.14
CA HIS A 41 20.04 -5.02 -5.56
C HIS A 41 18.55 -4.70 -5.41
N PRO A 42 18.17 -3.86 -4.44
CA PRO A 42 16.79 -3.45 -4.27
C PRO A 42 16.31 -2.60 -5.45
N VAL A 43 15.05 -2.76 -5.83
CA VAL A 43 14.38 -1.74 -6.63
C VAL A 43 13.92 -0.64 -5.69
N LYS A 44 14.28 0.60 -6.02
CA LYS A 44 13.91 1.78 -5.24
C LYS A 44 12.75 2.51 -5.88
N ILE A 45 11.82 2.94 -5.07
CA ILE A 45 10.74 3.85 -5.43
C ILE A 45 10.87 5.06 -4.50
N THR A 46 11.24 6.19 -5.05
CA THR A 46 11.64 7.37 -4.25
C THR A 46 10.91 8.62 -4.74
N GLY A 47 10.35 9.40 -3.83
CA GLY A 47 9.71 10.68 -4.16
C GLY A 47 8.48 10.55 -5.07
N CYS A 48 7.86 9.37 -5.13
CA CYS A 48 6.72 9.13 -6.01
C CYS A 48 5.40 9.52 -5.33
N GLN A 49 4.54 10.21 -6.07
CA GLN A 49 3.32 10.79 -5.55
C GLN A 49 2.13 10.41 -6.43
N VAL A 50 1.11 9.87 -5.79
CA VAL A 50 -0.15 9.51 -6.45
C VAL A 50 -1.28 10.13 -5.65
N TYR A 51 -1.96 11.13 -6.22
CA TYR A 51 -2.98 11.89 -5.50
C TYR A 51 -4.11 12.36 -6.40
N LEU A 52 -5.14 12.89 -5.75
CA LEU A 52 -6.26 13.54 -6.40
C LEU A 52 -5.76 14.78 -7.16
N SER A 53 -6.26 15.02 -8.36
CA SER A 53 -6.09 16.35 -8.96
C SER A 53 -6.86 17.37 -8.11
N GLU A 54 -6.21 18.48 -7.75
CA GLU A 54 -6.85 19.58 -7.06
C GLU A 54 -7.91 20.24 -7.98
N ALA A 55 -9.10 19.68 -8.00
CA ALA A 55 -10.29 20.41 -8.39
C ALA A 55 -10.99 20.81 -7.10
N GLU A 56 -11.07 22.11 -6.87
CA GLU A 56 -11.60 22.71 -5.66
C GLU A 56 -12.92 22.07 -5.18
N GLY A 57 -12.92 21.60 -3.95
CA GLY A 57 -14.06 21.90 -3.10
C GLY A 57 -15.12 20.86 -2.89
N ASP A 58 -14.92 19.54 -2.94
CA ASP A 58 -15.84 18.67 -2.22
C ASP A 58 -15.27 17.26 -1.97
N LEU A 59 -14.91 16.99 -0.72
CA LEU A 59 -14.55 15.64 -0.24
C LEU A 59 -15.79 14.73 -0.08
N ALA A 60 -16.99 15.23 -0.33
CA ALA A 60 -18.25 14.52 -0.14
C ALA A 60 -18.80 13.85 -1.41
N GLY A 61 -18.30 14.19 -2.59
CA GLY A 61 -18.69 13.56 -3.84
C GLY A 61 -17.69 12.49 -4.27
N ARG A 62 -18.16 11.30 -4.59
CA ARG A 62 -17.39 10.24 -5.25
C ARG A 62 -17.08 10.65 -6.69
N ASP A 63 -16.40 11.77 -6.87
CA ASP A 63 -16.26 12.42 -8.14
C ASP A 63 -15.11 11.91 -8.98
N GLU A 64 -15.22 12.20 -10.27
CA GLU A 64 -14.37 11.75 -11.38
C GLU A 64 -12.88 12.11 -11.23
N ASN A 65 -12.52 12.89 -10.22
CA ASN A 65 -11.17 13.38 -9.97
C ASN A 65 -10.31 12.44 -9.11
N HIS A 66 -10.89 11.39 -8.52
CA HIS A 66 -10.15 10.41 -7.74
C HIS A 66 -9.33 9.48 -8.65
N ILE A 67 -8.13 9.13 -8.20
CA ILE A 67 -7.44 8.01 -8.81
C ILE A 67 -8.11 6.72 -8.35
N TRP A 68 -8.73 6.04 -9.30
CA TRP A 68 -9.38 4.76 -9.10
C TRP A 68 -8.49 3.65 -9.62
N ILE A 69 -8.11 2.73 -8.71
CA ILE A 69 -7.28 1.59 -9.07
C ILE A 69 -8.06 0.32 -8.79
N SER A 70 -8.36 -0.45 -9.81
CA SER A 70 -9.09 -1.71 -9.68
C SER A 70 -8.31 -2.87 -10.27
N GLY A 71 -8.18 -3.94 -9.50
CA GLY A 71 -7.56 -5.21 -9.91
C GLY A 71 -8.23 -6.35 -9.17
N SER A 72 -8.19 -7.55 -9.76
CA SER A 72 -8.88 -8.71 -9.19
C SER A 72 -8.09 -9.39 -8.08
N LYS A 73 -6.76 -9.30 -8.09
CA LYS A 73 -5.93 -10.02 -7.14
C LYS A 73 -5.11 -9.10 -6.24
N TYR A 74 -4.20 -8.34 -6.81
CA TYR A 74 -3.30 -7.48 -6.06
C TYR A 74 -3.48 -6.03 -6.50
N THR A 75 -3.99 -5.20 -5.62
CA THR A 75 -4.27 -3.79 -5.90
C THR A 75 -3.56 -2.92 -4.89
N GLY A 76 -2.73 -1.99 -5.34
CA GLY A 76 -2.02 -1.04 -4.48
C GLY A 76 -2.09 0.38 -4.99
N GLY A 77 -2.06 1.35 -4.09
CA GLY A 77 -2.04 2.76 -4.46
C GLY A 77 -0.84 3.12 -5.33
N LEU A 78 0.32 2.54 -5.06
CA LEU A 78 1.51 2.69 -5.90
C LEU A 78 1.76 1.45 -6.75
N ILE A 79 1.80 0.27 -6.12
CA ILE A 79 2.23 -0.99 -6.75
C ILE A 79 1.27 -2.11 -6.39
N GLY A 80 0.79 -2.85 -7.40
CA GLY A 80 -0.07 -4.00 -7.17
C GLY A 80 0.64 -5.15 -6.46
N HIS A 81 1.83 -5.52 -6.92
CA HIS A 81 2.60 -6.64 -6.37
C HIS A 81 4.10 -6.36 -6.36
N THR A 82 4.76 -6.68 -5.26
CA THR A 82 6.22 -6.61 -5.14
C THR A 82 6.81 -8.00 -4.88
N SER A 83 7.99 -8.27 -5.45
CA SER A 83 8.78 -9.47 -5.16
C SER A 83 10.27 -9.18 -5.13
N GLY A 84 11.04 -9.93 -4.35
CA GLY A 84 12.46 -9.66 -4.09
C GLY A 84 12.66 -8.50 -3.12
N ASN A 85 13.71 -7.72 -3.29
CA ASN A 85 14.03 -6.60 -2.41
C ASN A 85 13.48 -5.29 -2.98
N ILE A 86 12.54 -4.68 -2.28
CA ILE A 86 11.88 -3.43 -2.69
C ILE A 86 11.98 -2.42 -1.54
N VAL A 87 12.38 -1.20 -1.87
CA VAL A 87 12.48 -0.07 -0.95
C VAL A 87 11.62 1.08 -1.49
N ILE A 88 10.67 1.52 -0.69
CA ILE A 88 9.80 2.67 -0.99
C ILE A 88 10.10 3.76 0.01
N THR A 89 10.56 4.91 -0.46
CA THR A 89 10.92 6.05 0.40
C THR A 89 10.30 7.34 -0.12
N ASP A 90 9.99 8.26 0.82
CA ASP A 90 9.53 9.62 0.49
C ASP A 90 8.35 9.64 -0.49
N SER A 91 7.49 8.62 -0.41
CA SER A 91 6.45 8.38 -1.41
C SER A 91 5.06 8.31 -0.78
N PHE A 92 4.04 8.71 -1.51
CA PHE A 92 2.69 8.63 -0.99
C PHE A 92 1.63 8.27 -2.03
N ALA A 93 0.49 7.78 -1.53
CA ALA A 93 -0.70 7.54 -2.30
C ALA A 93 -1.96 8.07 -1.59
N ALA A 94 -2.76 8.83 -2.32
CA ALA A 94 -4.12 9.22 -1.94
C ALA A 94 -5.08 8.74 -3.03
N THR A 95 -5.67 7.56 -2.85
CA THR A 95 -6.39 6.86 -3.91
C THR A 95 -7.63 6.13 -3.40
N VAL A 96 -8.49 5.77 -4.32
CA VAL A 96 -9.50 4.72 -4.12
C VAL A 96 -8.96 3.44 -4.76
N ALA A 97 -8.65 2.43 -3.97
CA ALA A 97 -8.03 1.21 -4.46
C ALA A 97 -8.84 -0.04 -4.10
N GLY A 98 -8.90 -0.97 -5.05
CA GLY A 98 -9.59 -2.24 -4.92
C GLY A 98 -11.09 -2.16 -5.21
N THR A 99 -11.69 -3.33 -5.16
CA THR A 99 -13.13 -3.59 -5.23
C THR A 99 -13.47 -4.67 -4.21
N SER A 100 -14.74 -4.94 -3.95
CA SER A 100 -15.17 -6.04 -3.06
C SER A 100 -14.57 -7.40 -3.44
N ASP A 101 -14.23 -7.60 -4.70
CA ASP A 101 -13.68 -8.85 -5.24
C ASP A 101 -12.16 -8.90 -5.23
N SER A 102 -11.48 -7.78 -5.01
CA SER A 102 -10.02 -7.72 -4.92
C SER A 102 -9.52 -8.59 -3.77
N GLU A 103 -8.57 -9.49 -4.05
CA GLU A 103 -8.07 -10.45 -3.05
C GLU A 103 -7.22 -9.75 -1.98
N TYR A 104 -6.33 -8.84 -2.42
CA TYR A 104 -5.44 -8.07 -1.54
C TYR A 104 -5.36 -6.63 -1.99
N THR A 105 -5.64 -5.70 -1.09
CA THR A 105 -5.61 -4.26 -1.39
C THR A 105 -4.81 -3.50 -0.34
N GLY A 106 -3.86 -2.70 -0.78
CA GLY A 106 -3.02 -1.87 0.10
C GLY A 106 -2.92 -0.43 -0.36
N GLY A 107 -2.74 0.48 0.59
CA GLY A 107 -2.60 1.89 0.28
C GLY A 107 -1.37 2.21 -0.56
N LEU A 108 -0.25 1.53 -0.31
CA LEU A 108 0.96 1.64 -1.14
C LEU A 108 1.15 0.37 -1.98
N VAL A 109 1.12 -0.81 -1.36
CA VAL A 109 1.42 -2.09 -2.01
C VAL A 109 0.27 -3.07 -1.81
N GLY A 110 -0.24 -3.67 -2.87
CA GLY A 110 -1.31 -4.67 -2.78
C GLY A 110 -0.84 -5.95 -2.09
N TYR A 111 0.28 -6.52 -2.55
CA TYR A 111 0.84 -7.75 -1.98
C TYR A 111 2.36 -7.76 -2.06
N ALA A 112 3.02 -8.23 -1.01
CA ALA A 112 4.48 -8.26 -0.91
C ALA A 112 5.04 -9.68 -0.81
N GLU A 113 6.10 -9.97 -1.57
CA GLU A 113 6.94 -11.17 -1.45
C GLU A 113 8.41 -10.77 -1.32
N GLY A 114 9.17 -11.41 -0.44
CA GLY A 114 10.58 -11.15 -0.21
C GLY A 114 10.82 -10.09 0.87
N THR A 115 11.42 -8.97 0.54
CA THR A 115 11.66 -7.88 1.50
C THR A 115 10.99 -6.60 0.99
N LEU A 116 10.18 -5.99 1.84
CA LEU A 116 9.57 -4.69 1.61
C LEU A 116 9.99 -3.73 2.72
N GLU A 117 10.70 -2.68 2.36
CA GLU A 117 11.04 -1.59 3.26
C GLU A 117 10.23 -0.35 2.88
N LEU A 118 9.45 0.16 3.82
CA LEU A 118 8.69 1.40 3.72
C LEU A 118 9.29 2.41 4.67
N LYS A 119 9.70 3.56 4.16
CA LYS A 119 10.30 4.63 4.96
C LYS A 119 9.79 5.99 4.52
N ASN A 120 9.49 6.84 5.52
CA ASN A 120 9.05 8.21 5.28
C ASN A 120 7.93 8.29 4.21
N SER A 121 7.00 7.34 4.27
CA SER A 121 5.98 7.16 3.24
C SER A 121 4.60 7.00 3.86
N TYR A 122 3.56 7.40 3.11
CA TYR A 122 2.21 7.34 3.66
C TYR A 122 1.14 7.00 2.64
N ALA A 123 -0.02 6.59 3.16
CA ALA A 123 -1.21 6.36 2.38
C ALA A 123 -2.42 7.01 3.04
N ASP A 124 -3.20 7.75 2.27
CA ASP A 124 -4.52 8.25 2.63
C ASP A 124 -5.53 7.75 1.61
N CYS A 125 -6.05 6.55 1.86
CA CYS A 125 -6.74 5.78 0.84
C CYS A 125 -8.11 5.29 1.30
N TYR A 126 -9.02 5.15 0.33
CA TYR A 126 -10.24 4.35 0.46
C TYR A 126 -9.96 2.96 -0.12
N LEU A 127 -9.89 1.95 0.74
CA LEU A 127 -9.48 0.60 0.36
C LEU A 127 -10.64 -0.38 0.43
N TYR A 128 -10.82 -1.16 -0.62
CA TYR A 128 -11.85 -2.20 -0.72
C TYR A 128 -11.21 -3.54 -1.10
N GLY A 129 -11.56 -4.63 -0.42
CA GLY A 129 -11.02 -5.94 -0.77
C GLY A 129 -11.44 -7.06 0.17
N LYS A 130 -10.95 -8.27 -0.09
CA LYS A 130 -11.06 -9.38 0.86
C LYS A 130 -10.07 -9.19 2.01
N ASN A 131 -8.83 -8.86 1.69
CA ASN A 131 -7.78 -8.53 2.64
C ASN A 131 -7.30 -7.11 2.33
N ALA A 132 -7.29 -6.23 3.32
CA ALA A 132 -6.89 -4.85 3.11
C ALA A 132 -6.02 -4.30 4.25
N GLY A 133 -4.97 -3.57 3.89
CA GLY A 133 -4.08 -2.91 4.84
C GLY A 133 -3.74 -1.49 4.40
N GLY A 134 -3.70 -0.57 5.35
CA GLY A 134 -3.49 0.85 5.08
C GLY A 134 -2.20 1.14 4.32
N LEU A 135 -1.15 0.35 4.50
CA LEU A 135 0.09 0.45 3.72
C LEU A 135 0.26 -0.74 2.77
N ALA A 136 0.13 -1.98 3.24
CA ALA A 136 0.22 -3.16 2.40
C ALA A 136 -0.96 -4.11 2.65
N GLY A 137 -1.59 -4.59 1.58
CA GLY A 137 -2.80 -5.40 1.66
C GLY A 137 -2.57 -6.79 2.23
N SER A 138 -1.43 -7.39 1.98
CA SER A 138 -0.95 -8.63 2.60
C SER A 138 0.50 -8.89 2.23
N ALA A 139 1.06 -9.95 2.80
CA ALA A 139 2.40 -10.42 2.50
C ALA A 139 2.46 -11.95 2.48
N LYS A 140 3.34 -12.49 1.66
CA LYS A 140 3.65 -13.91 1.62
C LYS A 140 4.33 -14.37 2.92
N ASP A 141 4.08 -15.59 3.33
CA ASP A 141 4.80 -16.21 4.44
C ASP A 141 6.31 -16.12 4.23
N GLY A 142 7.03 -15.65 5.26
CA GLY A 142 8.46 -15.39 5.18
C GLY A 142 8.86 -14.06 4.53
N CYS A 143 7.92 -13.26 4.08
CA CYS A 143 8.18 -11.89 3.66
C CYS A 143 8.64 -11.04 4.86
N ARG A 144 9.66 -10.22 4.65
CA ARG A 144 10.21 -9.31 5.65
C ARG A 144 9.71 -7.89 5.38
N ILE A 145 8.87 -7.37 6.28
CA ILE A 145 8.34 -6.01 6.17
C ILE A 145 8.93 -5.13 7.25
N SER A 146 9.53 -4.02 6.83
CA SER A 146 10.00 -2.95 7.72
C SER A 146 9.24 -1.66 7.40
N ILE A 147 8.71 -1.02 8.45
CA ILE A 147 7.93 0.22 8.36
C ILE A 147 8.56 1.22 9.32
N THR A 148 9.03 2.33 8.80
CA THR A 148 9.69 3.38 9.59
C THR A 148 9.25 4.76 9.11
N ASP A 149 8.90 5.65 10.03
CA ASP A 149 8.46 7.02 9.74
C ASP A 149 7.28 7.04 8.74
N CYS A 150 6.34 6.12 8.90
CA CYS A 150 5.22 5.98 7.98
C CYS A 150 3.88 6.23 8.66
N TYR A 151 2.89 6.61 7.88
CA TYR A 151 1.53 6.63 8.38
C TYR A 151 0.50 6.13 7.35
N SER A 152 -0.65 5.72 7.88
CA SER A 152 -1.82 5.41 7.05
C SER A 152 -3.05 6.13 7.59
N ALA A 153 -3.88 6.61 6.68
CA ALA A 153 -5.15 7.26 6.95
C ALA A 153 -6.22 6.79 5.96
N GLY A 154 -7.44 7.28 6.11
CA GLY A 154 -8.55 7.00 5.22
C GLY A 154 -9.48 5.91 5.74
N TYR A 155 -10.03 5.09 4.85
CA TYR A 155 -11.08 4.11 5.15
C TYR A 155 -10.72 2.75 4.57
N ILE A 156 -11.01 1.69 5.33
CA ILE A 156 -10.78 0.31 4.90
C ILE A 156 -12.09 -0.48 5.03
N THR A 157 -12.50 -1.10 3.94
CA THR A 157 -13.60 -2.06 3.92
C THR A 157 -13.08 -3.40 3.43
N ALA A 158 -13.08 -4.41 4.29
CA ALA A 158 -12.59 -5.74 3.98
C ALA A 158 -13.55 -6.85 4.43
N THR A 159 -13.59 -7.96 3.70
CA THR A 159 -14.45 -9.09 4.04
C THR A 159 -13.73 -10.15 4.89
N ASP A 160 -12.40 -10.23 4.83
CA ASP A 160 -11.61 -11.24 5.54
C ASP A 160 -10.66 -10.62 6.57
N LYS A 161 -9.61 -9.91 6.14
CA LYS A 161 -8.63 -9.30 7.03
C LYS A 161 -8.49 -7.81 6.78
N ALA A 162 -8.42 -7.03 7.86
CA ALA A 162 -8.17 -5.59 7.80
C ALA A 162 -7.16 -5.17 8.86
N ALA A 163 -6.30 -4.23 8.52
CA ALA A 163 -5.36 -3.61 9.47
C ALA A 163 -4.99 -2.19 9.04
N GLY A 164 -4.62 -1.37 10.02
CA GLY A 164 -4.15 -0.02 9.76
C GLY A 164 -2.91 0.04 8.86
N PHE A 165 -1.98 -0.91 9.00
CA PHE A 165 -0.80 -1.01 8.14
C PHE A 165 -0.80 -2.26 7.27
N VAL A 166 -0.64 -3.43 7.89
CA VAL A 166 -0.53 -4.71 7.21
C VAL A 166 -1.31 -5.76 7.99
N PRO A 167 -2.22 -6.51 7.40
CA PRO A 167 -2.95 -7.58 8.08
C PRO A 167 -2.05 -8.72 8.59
N GLU A 168 -0.89 -8.88 7.99
CA GLU A 168 0.12 -9.85 8.39
C GLU A 168 1.17 -9.21 9.34
N LYS A 169 2.22 -9.96 9.67
CA LYS A 169 3.29 -9.50 10.56
C LYS A 169 4.22 -8.52 9.85
N ALA A 170 4.55 -7.42 10.51
CA ALA A 170 5.74 -6.63 10.20
C ALA A 170 6.89 -7.03 11.14
N GLU A 171 8.13 -7.11 10.63
CA GLU A 171 9.31 -7.43 11.45
C GLU A 171 9.81 -6.23 12.25
N ILE A 172 9.76 -5.05 11.66
CA ILE A 172 10.22 -3.80 12.26
C ILE A 172 9.16 -2.74 12.04
N MET A 173 8.78 -2.05 13.10
CA MET A 173 7.92 -0.88 13.04
C MET A 173 8.45 0.17 14.00
N ASN A 174 8.82 1.33 13.48
CA ASN A 174 9.34 2.45 14.25
C ASN A 174 8.65 3.74 13.84
N ASN A 175 8.40 4.62 14.82
CA ASN A 175 7.92 5.99 14.62
C ASN A 175 6.80 6.09 13.56
N SER A 176 5.83 5.20 13.67
CA SER A 176 4.77 5.09 12.66
C SER A 176 3.40 5.03 13.32
N TYR A 177 2.39 5.62 12.69
CA TYR A 177 1.04 5.63 13.22
C TYR A 177 -0.02 5.34 12.16
N SER A 178 -1.14 4.77 12.60
CA SER A 178 -2.31 4.59 11.77
C SER A 178 -3.45 5.46 12.28
N ALA A 179 -3.92 6.35 11.42
CA ALA A 179 -5.09 7.20 11.61
C ALA A 179 -6.22 6.79 10.66
N VAL A 180 -6.35 5.50 10.38
CA VAL A 180 -7.46 4.98 9.59
C VAL A 180 -8.75 5.23 10.36
N ALA A 181 -9.59 6.11 9.80
CA ALA A 181 -10.78 6.59 10.50
C ALA A 181 -11.85 5.52 10.65
N TYR A 182 -11.82 4.49 9.81
CA TYR A 182 -12.87 3.50 9.72
C TYR A 182 -12.35 2.19 9.15
N ILE A 183 -12.58 1.10 9.86
CA ILE A 183 -12.37 -0.25 9.35
C ILE A 183 -13.67 -1.01 9.44
N GLU A 184 -14.18 -1.44 8.30
CA GLU A 184 -15.31 -2.34 8.21
C GLU A 184 -14.83 -3.73 7.81
N LYS A 185 -15.21 -4.71 8.61
CA LYS A 185 -15.00 -6.12 8.30
C LYS A 185 -16.33 -6.86 8.35
N ASN A 186 -16.73 -7.49 7.24
CA ASN A 186 -17.98 -8.23 7.15
C ASN A 186 -19.22 -7.40 7.56
N ASN A 187 -19.33 -6.16 7.10
CA ASN A 187 -20.38 -5.21 7.44
C ASN A 187 -20.48 -4.95 8.95
N LYS A 188 -19.40 -5.10 9.70
CA LYS A 188 -19.31 -4.77 11.12
C LYS A 188 -18.14 -3.84 11.34
N TYR A 189 -18.38 -2.79 12.11
CA TYR A 189 -17.30 -1.90 12.56
C TYR A 189 -16.30 -2.69 13.41
N ALA A 190 -15.03 -2.51 13.15
CA ALA A 190 -14.00 -3.02 14.03
C ALA A 190 -13.90 -2.11 15.26
N ASP A 191 -14.15 -2.66 16.45
CA ASP A 191 -14.02 -1.92 17.71
C ASP A 191 -12.58 -1.49 17.99
N LYS A 192 -11.61 -2.08 17.27
CA LYS A 192 -10.18 -1.79 17.42
C LYS A 192 -9.49 -1.82 16.06
N VAL A 193 -8.77 -0.76 15.78
CA VAL A 193 -7.88 -0.66 14.63
C VAL A 193 -6.49 -1.13 15.08
N TYR A 194 -6.01 -2.23 14.54
CA TYR A 194 -4.64 -2.68 14.78
C TYR A 194 -3.75 -2.23 13.63
N ALA A 195 -2.57 -1.77 13.95
CA ALA A 195 -1.57 -1.45 12.93
C ALA A 195 -1.17 -2.70 12.12
N THR A 196 -1.05 -3.83 12.82
CA THR A 196 -0.86 -5.15 12.19
C THR A 196 -1.61 -6.23 12.98
N ALA A 197 -1.87 -7.38 12.36
CA ALA A 197 -2.51 -8.52 13.03
C ALA A 197 -1.62 -9.13 14.14
N ALA A 198 -0.31 -9.12 13.93
CA ALA A 198 0.70 -9.49 14.93
C ALA A 198 2.04 -8.86 14.54
N ALA A 199 2.66 -8.17 15.46
CA ALA A 199 4.04 -7.73 15.31
C ALA A 199 4.99 -8.80 15.87
N LYS A 200 6.03 -9.11 15.12
CA LYS A 200 7.14 -9.96 15.55
C LYS A 200 8.40 -9.14 15.32
N GLY A 201 9.00 -8.62 16.35
CA GLY A 201 10.17 -7.77 16.23
C GLY A 201 10.09 -6.53 17.09
N THR A 202 10.91 -5.55 16.81
CA THR A 202 10.96 -4.32 17.58
C THR A 202 9.81 -3.40 17.16
N LEU A 203 8.90 -3.13 18.08
CA LEU A 203 7.92 -2.05 17.97
C LEU A 203 8.42 -0.88 18.79
N SER A 204 8.60 0.26 18.17
CA SER A 204 8.97 1.50 18.83
C SER A 204 8.13 2.64 18.28
N GLU A 205 7.51 3.40 19.18
CA GLU A 205 6.73 4.59 18.81
C GLU A 205 5.68 4.33 17.72
N VAL A 206 4.89 3.27 17.91
CA VAL A 206 3.78 2.92 17.02
C VAL A 206 2.48 3.29 17.71
N TYR A 207 1.65 4.07 17.03
CA TYR A 207 0.38 4.57 17.53
C TYR A 207 -0.77 4.08 16.63
N TYR A 208 -1.96 3.86 17.23
CA TYR A 208 -3.21 3.48 16.57
C TYR A 208 -4.44 3.95 17.34
#